data_6cbfacb9ac29420f4b0b11099c6ff8ed
#
_entry.id   6cbfacb9ac29420f4b0b11099c6ff8ed
#
_cell.length_a   1.000
_cell.length_b   1.000
_cell.length_c   1.000
_cell.angle_alpha   90.00
_cell.angle_beta   90.00
_cell.angle_gamma   90.00
#
_symmetry.space_group_name_H-M   'P 1'
#
loop_
_entity.id
_entity.type
_entity.pdbx_description
1 polymer ?
#
loop_
_entity_poly.entity_id
_entity_poly.type
_entity_poly.pdbx_seq_one_letter_code
_entity_poly.pdbx_strand_id
1 'polypeptide(L)'
;MNLKNRHFLTLKDYSKEEIKYLLDLAHQLKADKKAGKIGQHLLGKNVCLIFEKTSTRTRCSFEVAALDEGGHATFLSNSQMGKKESIEDTAKVLGRMYDGIEFRGFKQETVEALAKYSGVPVWNGLTDVDHPTQTLADFLTIEEHLDKPLEDIKFVFTGDIRNNVCYGLMYGAVKMGMHFVCLGPKSLHIDPEVLAYCKEEAKKSGGTIEVTDNVDEAVKDADVIYTDIWVSMGEDESLYKPRVEMLSPYKVTQEMMSKTGKDSTLFMHCLPSFHDFETTVAKTKHDEGIDIREVEDEVFRSKNSVVFDEAENRMHTIKAVMVATIGRDA
;
A
#
# COMPACT_ATOMS: atom_id res chain seq x y z
N MET A 1 6.06 -10.96 -20.43
CA MET A 1 5.14 -9.80 -20.48
C MET A 1 5.99 -8.56 -20.63
N ASN A 2 5.55 -7.53 -21.33
CA ASN A 2 6.35 -6.31 -21.52
C ASN A 2 5.64 -5.13 -20.87
N LEU A 3 6.22 -4.59 -19.78
CA LEU A 3 5.73 -3.41 -19.06
C LEU A 3 6.66 -2.20 -19.24
N LYS A 4 7.61 -2.29 -20.18
CA LYS A 4 8.58 -1.21 -20.43
C LYS A 4 7.90 0.12 -20.70
N ASN A 5 8.38 1.16 -20.05
CA ASN A 5 7.85 2.52 -20.11
C ASN A 5 6.42 2.71 -19.56
N ARG A 6 5.84 1.71 -18.90
CA ARG A 6 4.54 1.84 -18.21
C ARG A 6 4.68 2.66 -16.93
N HIS A 7 3.71 3.52 -16.67
CA HIS A 7 3.55 4.15 -15.36
C HIS A 7 2.90 3.17 -14.38
N PHE A 8 3.16 3.36 -13.08
CA PHE A 8 2.54 2.59 -12.01
C PHE A 8 1.81 3.53 -11.04
N LEU A 9 0.63 4.02 -11.45
CA LEU A 9 -0.13 5.03 -10.71
C LEU A 9 -1.22 4.43 -9.84
N THR A 10 -1.85 3.36 -10.31
CA THR A 10 -2.92 2.61 -9.63
C THR A 10 -3.00 1.19 -10.21
N LEU A 11 -3.44 0.22 -9.40
CA LEU A 11 -3.68 -1.13 -9.88
C LEU A 11 -4.90 -1.24 -10.81
N LYS A 12 -5.74 -0.21 -10.89
CA LYS A 12 -6.83 -0.17 -11.89
C LYS A 12 -6.33 -0.31 -13.32
N ASP A 13 -5.14 0.20 -13.60
CA ASP A 13 -4.53 0.24 -14.93
C ASP A 13 -3.85 -1.07 -15.34
N TYR A 14 -3.85 -2.07 -14.44
CA TYR A 14 -3.18 -3.35 -14.64
C TYR A 14 -4.18 -4.50 -14.75
N SER A 15 -3.86 -5.49 -15.59
CA SER A 15 -4.61 -6.75 -15.63
C SER A 15 -4.17 -7.71 -14.51
N LYS A 16 -4.98 -8.74 -14.23
CA LYS A 16 -4.62 -9.82 -13.29
C LYS A 16 -3.26 -10.44 -13.64
N GLU A 17 -3.03 -10.69 -14.93
CA GLU A 17 -1.79 -11.29 -15.44
C GLU A 17 -0.58 -10.37 -15.26
N GLU A 18 -0.77 -9.05 -15.43
CA GLU A 18 0.28 -8.05 -15.22
C GLU A 18 0.64 -7.92 -13.73
N ILE A 19 -0.36 -7.92 -12.85
CA ILE A 19 -0.15 -7.92 -11.38
C ILE A 19 0.59 -9.19 -10.98
N LYS A 20 0.13 -10.35 -11.45
CA LYS A 20 0.80 -11.61 -11.16
C LYS A 20 2.24 -11.64 -11.66
N TYR A 21 2.51 -11.14 -12.87
CA TYR A 21 3.87 -11.01 -13.38
C TYR A 21 4.77 -10.18 -12.46
N LEU A 22 4.25 -9.07 -11.91
CA LEU A 22 5.00 -8.24 -10.96
C LEU A 22 5.27 -8.97 -9.64
N LEU A 23 4.30 -9.76 -9.15
CA LEU A 23 4.47 -10.58 -7.95
C LEU A 23 5.50 -11.70 -8.18
N ASP A 24 5.39 -12.43 -9.29
CA ASP A 24 6.35 -13.50 -9.66
C ASP A 24 7.78 -12.94 -9.80
N LEU A 25 7.91 -11.75 -10.41
CA LEU A 25 9.21 -11.07 -10.52
C LEU A 25 9.74 -10.63 -9.14
N ALA A 26 8.85 -10.16 -8.25
CA ALA A 26 9.23 -9.78 -6.89
C ALA A 26 9.73 -10.98 -6.09
N HIS A 27 9.06 -12.14 -6.18
CA HIS A 27 9.53 -13.41 -5.60
C HIS A 27 10.93 -13.80 -6.10
N GLN A 28 11.13 -13.71 -7.42
CA GLN A 28 12.44 -14.03 -8.03
C GLN A 28 13.55 -13.11 -7.53
N LEU A 29 13.31 -11.78 -7.55
CA LEU A 29 14.30 -10.79 -7.12
C LEU A 29 14.57 -10.84 -5.60
N LYS A 30 13.55 -11.20 -4.80
CA LYS A 30 13.71 -11.46 -3.36
C LYS A 30 14.59 -12.69 -3.11
N ALA A 31 14.33 -13.78 -3.84
CA ALA A 31 15.13 -15.00 -3.75
C ALA A 31 16.59 -14.75 -4.17
N ASP A 32 16.82 -14.01 -5.23
CA ASP A 32 18.17 -13.67 -5.71
C ASP A 32 18.93 -12.82 -4.67
N LYS A 33 18.29 -11.82 -4.07
CA LYS A 33 18.88 -11.03 -2.97
C LYS A 33 19.23 -11.92 -1.77
N LYS A 34 18.32 -12.79 -1.32
CA LYS A 34 18.57 -13.75 -0.21
C LYS A 34 19.71 -14.71 -0.53
N ALA A 35 19.90 -15.08 -1.80
CA ALA A 35 21.01 -15.91 -2.25
C ALA A 35 22.34 -15.14 -2.44
N GLY A 36 22.38 -13.83 -2.13
CA GLY A 36 23.57 -12.99 -2.28
C GLY A 36 23.94 -12.68 -3.74
N LYS A 37 23.03 -12.86 -4.68
CA LYS A 37 23.25 -12.48 -6.08
C LYS A 37 23.15 -10.94 -6.21
N ILE A 38 24.14 -10.36 -6.88
CA ILE A 38 24.16 -8.93 -7.18
C ILE A 38 23.33 -8.67 -8.43
N GLY A 39 22.25 -7.89 -8.28
CA GLY A 39 21.40 -7.46 -9.38
C GLY A 39 22.09 -6.40 -10.26
N GLN A 40 21.77 -6.40 -11.55
CA GLN A 40 22.26 -5.44 -12.53
C GLN A 40 21.17 -4.96 -13.49
N HIS A 41 19.92 -5.23 -13.19
CA HIS A 41 18.79 -4.86 -14.06
C HIS A 41 18.63 -3.35 -14.23
N LEU A 42 19.07 -2.57 -13.24
CA LEU A 42 19.04 -1.10 -13.26
C LEU A 42 20.42 -0.47 -13.41
N LEU A 43 21.42 -1.22 -13.87
CA LEU A 43 22.79 -0.69 -14.04
C LEU A 43 22.80 0.53 -14.97
N GLY A 44 23.29 1.66 -14.43
CA GLY A 44 23.35 2.94 -15.14
C GLY A 44 22.02 3.70 -15.18
N LYS A 45 20.98 3.23 -14.51
CA LYS A 45 19.70 3.91 -14.35
C LYS A 45 19.72 4.87 -13.16
N ASN A 46 19.11 6.04 -13.33
CA ASN A 46 18.93 7.03 -12.29
C ASN A 46 17.45 7.25 -12.07
N VAL A 47 17.00 7.19 -10.82
CA VAL A 47 15.61 7.44 -10.44
C VAL A 47 15.50 8.66 -9.53
N CYS A 48 14.44 9.43 -9.72
CA CYS A 48 14.12 10.60 -8.90
C CYS A 48 13.01 10.24 -7.91
N LEU A 49 13.21 10.54 -6.63
CA LEU A 49 12.24 10.30 -5.57
C LEU A 49 11.74 11.64 -5.03
N ILE A 50 10.48 11.99 -5.35
CA ILE A 50 9.86 13.27 -4.97
C ILE A 50 8.92 13.05 -3.79
N PHE A 51 9.18 13.72 -2.67
CA PHE A 51 8.40 13.57 -1.44
C PHE A 51 7.83 14.91 -0.98
N GLU A 52 6.50 15.01 -0.96
CA GLU A 52 5.78 16.10 -0.28
C GLU A 52 5.39 15.70 1.16
N LYS A 53 5.25 14.40 1.42
CA LYS A 53 4.99 13.81 2.75
C LYS A 53 6.22 13.06 3.23
N THR A 54 6.49 13.09 4.53
CA THR A 54 7.55 12.28 5.14
C THR A 54 7.27 10.78 4.95
N SER A 55 8.32 10.00 4.78
CA SER A 55 8.22 8.54 4.72
C SER A 55 9.57 7.90 4.97
N THR A 56 9.61 6.95 5.89
CA THR A 56 10.78 6.09 6.11
C THR A 56 10.76 4.91 5.14
N ARG A 57 9.67 4.13 5.14
CA ARG A 57 9.58 2.88 4.39
C ARG A 57 9.63 3.06 2.89
N THR A 58 8.81 3.94 2.32
CA THR A 58 8.79 4.16 0.86
C THR A 58 10.13 4.64 0.35
N ARG A 59 10.74 5.61 1.04
CA ARG A 59 12.06 6.13 0.68
C ARG A 59 13.11 5.01 0.70
N CYS A 60 13.25 4.33 1.84
CA CYS A 60 14.24 3.24 1.98
C CYS A 60 14.01 2.13 0.95
N SER A 61 12.75 1.79 0.67
CA SER A 61 12.41 0.75 -0.31
C SER A 61 12.87 1.11 -1.71
N PHE A 62 12.62 2.32 -2.19
CA PHE A 62 13.08 2.76 -3.51
C PHE A 62 14.60 2.91 -3.59
N GLU A 63 15.23 3.53 -2.57
CA GLU A 63 16.68 3.71 -2.52
C GLU A 63 17.41 2.35 -2.55
N VAL A 64 17.02 1.42 -1.66
CA VAL A 64 17.65 0.10 -1.58
C VAL A 64 17.33 -0.75 -2.80
N ALA A 65 16.11 -0.71 -3.31
CA ALA A 65 15.73 -1.45 -4.51
C ALA A 65 16.52 -1.00 -5.75
N ALA A 66 16.73 0.31 -5.93
CA ALA A 66 17.56 0.84 -7.01
C ALA A 66 19.02 0.41 -6.85
N LEU A 67 19.57 0.53 -5.64
CA LEU A 67 20.96 0.18 -5.35
C LEU A 67 21.24 -1.32 -5.54
N ASP A 68 20.33 -2.19 -5.08
CA ASP A 68 20.43 -3.64 -5.22
C ASP A 68 20.57 -4.08 -6.69
N GLU A 69 20.00 -3.32 -7.61
CA GLU A 69 20.00 -3.62 -9.05
C GLU A 69 21.00 -2.76 -9.85
N GLY A 70 21.95 -2.11 -9.16
CA GLY A 70 23.01 -1.32 -9.80
C GLY A 70 22.58 0.06 -10.30
N GLY A 71 21.40 0.53 -9.90
CA GLY A 71 20.89 1.87 -10.18
C GLY A 71 21.27 2.87 -9.10
N HIS A 72 20.84 4.11 -9.30
CA HIS A 72 21.03 5.21 -8.34
C HIS A 72 19.70 5.93 -8.11
N ALA A 73 19.44 6.35 -6.86
CA ALA A 73 18.27 7.13 -6.49
C ALA A 73 18.66 8.51 -5.94
N THR A 74 17.98 9.54 -6.40
CA THR A 74 18.11 10.91 -5.87
C THR A 74 16.83 11.28 -5.14
N PHE A 75 16.96 11.65 -3.87
CA PHE A 75 15.85 12.07 -3.02
C PHE A 75 15.66 13.59 -3.07
N LEU A 76 14.45 14.04 -3.39
CA LEU A 76 14.03 15.45 -3.44
C LEU A 76 12.94 15.72 -2.39
N SER A 77 13.27 16.41 -1.31
CA SER A 77 12.33 16.75 -0.23
C SER A 77 11.82 18.19 -0.28
N ASN A 78 12.39 19.09 -0.96
CA ASN A 78 12.02 20.51 -1.01
C ASN A 78 12.03 21.04 -2.46
N SER A 79 11.26 20.37 -3.31
CA SER A 79 11.12 20.78 -4.71
C SER A 79 10.42 22.12 -4.83
N GLN A 80 10.74 22.84 -5.90
CA GLN A 80 10.05 24.07 -6.31
C GLN A 80 8.72 23.75 -7.03
N MET A 81 8.48 22.50 -7.35
CA MET A 81 7.30 21.98 -8.04
C MET A 81 6.00 22.46 -7.38
N GLY A 82 5.11 23.02 -8.18
CA GLY A 82 3.83 23.56 -7.71
C GLY A 82 3.91 24.86 -6.91
N LYS A 83 5.13 25.38 -6.64
CA LYS A 83 5.35 26.61 -5.86
C LYS A 83 5.95 27.72 -6.70
N LYS A 84 7.12 27.51 -7.27
CA LYS A 84 7.83 28.46 -8.14
C LYS A 84 7.92 27.98 -9.59
N GLU A 85 7.66 26.72 -9.82
CA GLU A 85 7.68 26.07 -11.12
C GLU A 85 6.43 25.22 -11.28
N SER A 86 5.86 25.19 -12.49
CA SER A 86 4.68 24.34 -12.76
C SER A 86 5.05 22.86 -12.66
N ILE A 87 4.06 22.01 -12.34
CA ILE A 87 4.27 20.55 -12.34
C ILE A 87 4.71 20.06 -13.72
N GLU A 88 4.14 20.63 -14.78
CA GLU A 88 4.50 20.30 -16.17
C GLU A 88 5.97 20.61 -16.47
N ASP A 89 6.47 21.80 -16.10
CA ASP A 89 7.84 22.18 -16.38
C ASP A 89 8.83 21.35 -15.56
N THR A 90 8.54 21.15 -14.26
CA THR A 90 9.33 20.25 -13.41
C THR A 90 9.38 18.83 -13.98
N ALA A 91 8.25 18.30 -14.42
CA ALA A 91 8.19 16.96 -15.01
C ALA A 91 9.06 16.86 -16.27
N LYS A 92 9.01 17.84 -17.17
CA LYS A 92 9.82 17.90 -18.40
C LYS A 92 11.32 17.99 -18.09
N VAL A 93 11.70 18.73 -17.05
CA VAL A 93 13.11 18.83 -16.62
C VAL A 93 13.60 17.50 -16.06
N LEU A 94 12.85 16.93 -15.11
CA LEU A 94 13.25 15.68 -14.45
C LEU A 94 13.27 14.50 -15.43
N GLY A 95 12.30 14.41 -16.34
CA GLY A 95 12.28 13.37 -17.37
C GLY A 95 13.42 13.41 -18.38
N ARG A 96 14.21 14.50 -18.44
CA ARG A 96 15.45 14.59 -19.21
C ARG A 96 16.70 14.22 -18.44
N MET A 97 16.58 14.12 -17.11
CA MET A 97 17.70 13.79 -16.21
C MET A 97 17.62 12.38 -15.67
N TYR A 98 16.41 11.84 -15.50
CA TYR A 98 16.15 10.58 -14.84
C TYR A 98 15.46 9.57 -15.77
N ASP A 99 15.65 8.29 -15.51
CA ASP A 99 15.02 7.17 -16.23
C ASP A 99 13.63 6.85 -15.69
N GLY A 100 13.31 7.27 -14.47
CA GLY A 100 12.02 7.10 -13.82
C GLY A 100 11.84 8.03 -12.62
N ILE A 101 10.59 8.29 -12.26
CA ILE A 101 10.22 9.23 -11.18
C ILE A 101 9.25 8.55 -10.22
N GLU A 102 9.58 8.53 -8.94
CA GLU A 102 8.65 8.22 -7.86
C GLU A 102 8.07 9.51 -7.31
N PHE A 103 6.79 9.47 -6.98
CA PHE A 103 6.11 10.57 -6.31
C PHE A 103 5.33 10.05 -5.10
N ARG A 104 5.58 10.67 -3.94
CA ARG A 104 4.80 10.51 -2.73
C ARG A 104 4.31 11.86 -2.24
N GLY A 105 3.01 12.07 -2.28
CA GLY A 105 2.43 13.38 -1.95
C GLY A 105 0.96 13.30 -1.57
N PHE A 106 0.24 14.38 -1.83
CA PHE A 106 -1.16 14.53 -1.48
C PHE A 106 -2.08 14.20 -2.66
N LYS A 107 -1.95 14.93 -3.74
CA LYS A 107 -2.92 14.93 -4.83
C LYS A 107 -2.61 13.88 -5.89
N GLN A 108 -3.62 13.12 -6.28
CA GLN A 108 -3.54 12.17 -7.40
C GLN A 108 -3.24 12.89 -8.72
N GLU A 109 -3.82 14.07 -8.94
CA GLU A 109 -3.59 14.86 -10.16
C GLU A 109 -2.11 15.26 -10.32
N THR A 110 -1.36 15.39 -9.22
CA THR A 110 0.07 15.70 -9.29
C THR A 110 0.86 14.54 -9.88
N VAL A 111 0.64 13.31 -9.42
CA VAL A 111 1.34 12.16 -9.97
C VAL A 111 0.93 11.85 -11.40
N GLU A 112 -0.34 12.09 -11.75
CA GLU A 112 -0.85 11.95 -13.12
C GLU A 112 -0.24 13.00 -14.06
N ALA A 113 -0.08 14.25 -13.60
CA ALA A 113 0.60 15.30 -14.36
C ALA A 113 2.09 14.97 -14.58
N LEU A 114 2.79 14.47 -13.56
CA LEU A 114 4.15 13.96 -13.71
C LEU A 114 4.23 12.86 -14.77
N ALA A 115 3.32 11.90 -14.73
CA ALA A 115 3.25 10.82 -15.72
C ALA A 115 3.00 11.35 -17.14
N LYS A 116 2.09 12.30 -17.27
CA LYS A 116 1.74 12.89 -18.57
C LYS A 116 2.88 13.66 -19.24
N TYR A 117 3.70 14.37 -18.46
CA TYR A 117 4.64 15.34 -19.01
C TYR A 117 6.11 14.96 -18.91
N SER A 118 6.49 13.98 -18.08
CA SER A 118 7.89 13.62 -17.88
C SER A 118 8.53 12.87 -19.06
N GLY A 119 7.74 12.05 -19.78
CA GLY A 119 8.25 11.19 -20.84
C GLY A 119 9.01 9.95 -20.34
N VAL A 120 9.01 9.70 -19.02
CA VAL A 120 9.59 8.52 -18.38
C VAL A 120 8.57 7.87 -17.46
N PRO A 121 8.73 6.58 -17.07
CA PRO A 121 7.86 5.94 -16.09
C PRO A 121 7.76 6.72 -14.79
N VAL A 122 6.53 6.84 -14.30
CA VAL A 122 6.21 7.44 -13.00
C VAL A 122 5.53 6.41 -12.12
N TRP A 123 5.97 6.33 -10.86
CA TRP A 123 5.47 5.39 -9.86
C TRP A 123 4.84 6.15 -8.69
N ASN A 124 3.62 5.76 -8.35
CA ASN A 124 2.89 6.33 -7.22
C ASN A 124 3.35 5.66 -5.91
N GLY A 125 4.17 6.36 -5.14
CA GLY A 125 4.61 5.93 -3.81
C GLY A 125 3.52 6.07 -2.74
N LEU A 126 2.60 7.01 -2.89
CA LEU A 126 1.34 7.23 -2.17
C LEU A 126 0.74 8.57 -2.58
N THR A 127 -0.57 8.61 -2.74
CA THR A 127 -1.40 9.82 -2.73
C THR A 127 -2.52 9.68 -1.70
N ASP A 128 -3.36 10.72 -1.55
CA ASP A 128 -4.55 10.64 -0.69
C ASP A 128 -5.62 9.69 -1.26
N VAL A 129 -5.47 9.26 -2.52
CA VAL A 129 -6.44 8.41 -3.24
C VAL A 129 -6.02 6.95 -3.29
N ASP A 130 -4.71 6.67 -3.45
CA ASP A 130 -4.24 5.30 -3.70
C ASP A 130 -2.81 5.08 -3.18
N HIS A 131 -2.50 3.83 -2.81
CA HIS A 131 -1.16 3.39 -2.39
C HIS A 131 -0.78 2.05 -3.07
N PRO A 132 -0.63 2.02 -4.40
CA PRO A 132 -0.50 0.77 -5.16
C PRO A 132 0.75 -0.03 -4.82
N THR A 133 1.85 0.62 -4.41
CA THR A 133 3.08 -0.07 -3.99
C THR A 133 2.89 -0.82 -2.66
N GLN A 134 1.95 -0.38 -1.81
CA GLN A 134 1.58 -1.12 -0.60
C GLN A 134 0.79 -2.37 -0.98
N THR A 135 -0.24 -2.22 -1.79
CA THR A 135 -1.11 -3.34 -2.20
C THR A 135 -0.33 -4.50 -2.83
N LEU A 136 0.68 -4.20 -3.67
CA LEU A 136 1.55 -5.27 -4.20
C LEU A 136 2.33 -5.99 -3.10
N ALA A 137 2.84 -5.25 -2.11
CA ALA A 137 3.58 -5.84 -1.00
C ALA A 137 2.67 -6.71 -0.12
N ASP A 138 1.43 -6.28 0.09
CA ASP A 138 0.42 -7.02 0.83
C ASP A 138 0.14 -8.36 0.15
N PHE A 139 -0.05 -8.36 -1.17
CA PHE A 139 -0.30 -9.59 -1.93
C PHE A 139 0.91 -10.52 -1.93
N LEU A 140 2.13 -10.00 -2.11
CA LEU A 140 3.34 -10.79 -2.00
C LEU A 140 3.46 -11.47 -0.62
N THR A 141 3.11 -10.72 0.45
CA THR A 141 3.15 -11.22 1.82
C THR A 141 2.11 -12.32 2.04
N ILE A 142 0.90 -12.16 1.50
CA ILE A 142 -0.13 -13.20 1.56
C ILE A 142 0.34 -14.48 0.86
N GLU A 143 0.91 -14.37 -0.35
CA GLU A 143 1.45 -15.53 -1.09
C GLU A 143 2.60 -16.24 -0.36
N GLU A 144 3.37 -15.52 0.47
CA GLU A 144 4.47 -16.09 1.25
C GLU A 144 4.00 -16.81 2.53
N HIS A 145 2.87 -16.41 3.09
CA HIS A 145 2.40 -16.90 4.39
C HIS A 145 1.20 -17.83 4.31
N LEU A 146 0.45 -17.82 3.21
CA LEU A 146 -0.72 -18.69 3.01
C LEU A 146 -0.52 -19.58 1.79
N ASP A 147 -0.62 -20.89 1.97
CA ASP A 147 -0.62 -21.87 0.86
C ASP A 147 -2.00 -21.93 0.20
N LYS A 148 -2.38 -20.79 -0.45
CA LYS A 148 -3.70 -20.58 -0.99
C LYS A 148 -3.65 -19.53 -2.11
N PRO A 149 -4.30 -19.76 -3.26
CA PRO A 149 -4.30 -18.76 -4.32
C PRO A 149 -5.06 -17.49 -3.88
N LEU A 150 -4.64 -16.34 -4.41
CA LEU A 150 -5.22 -15.04 -4.02
C LEU A 150 -6.74 -14.97 -4.25
N GLU A 151 -7.26 -15.59 -5.30
CA GLU A 151 -8.69 -15.66 -5.59
C GLU A 151 -9.54 -16.37 -4.53
N ASP A 152 -8.93 -17.20 -3.70
CA ASP A 152 -9.61 -17.91 -2.60
C ASP A 152 -9.48 -17.18 -1.25
N ILE A 153 -8.75 -16.07 -1.19
CA ILE A 153 -8.52 -15.30 0.04
C ILE A 153 -9.74 -14.47 0.41
N LYS A 154 -10.21 -14.63 1.65
CA LYS A 154 -11.12 -13.68 2.29
C LYS A 154 -10.31 -12.64 3.04
N PHE A 155 -10.28 -11.42 2.50
CA PHE A 155 -9.54 -10.28 3.02
C PHE A 155 -10.50 -9.28 3.69
N VAL A 156 -10.30 -8.98 4.95
CA VAL A 156 -11.11 -8.01 5.71
C VAL A 156 -10.26 -6.79 6.05
N PHE A 157 -10.64 -5.63 5.52
CA PHE A 157 -10.12 -4.35 5.98
C PHE A 157 -11.07 -3.78 7.03
N THR A 158 -10.55 -3.40 8.21
CA THR A 158 -11.37 -2.87 9.32
C THR A 158 -10.91 -1.50 9.77
N GLY A 159 -11.85 -0.59 10.05
CA GLY A 159 -11.59 0.78 10.52
C GLY A 159 -12.16 1.86 9.62
N ASP A 160 -11.35 2.86 9.23
CA ASP A 160 -11.80 3.88 8.27
C ASP A 160 -11.71 3.35 6.83
N ILE A 161 -12.80 2.80 6.36
CA ILE A 161 -12.93 2.19 5.03
C ILE A 161 -12.86 3.19 3.86
N ARG A 162 -12.60 4.47 4.14
CA ARG A 162 -12.50 5.54 3.11
C ARG A 162 -11.05 5.93 2.83
N ASN A 163 -10.09 5.36 3.54
CA ASN A 163 -8.71 5.76 3.36
C ASN A 163 -8.10 5.19 2.07
N ASN A 164 -6.97 5.78 1.66
CA ASN A 164 -6.27 5.42 0.41
C ASN A 164 -5.73 3.98 0.41
N VAL A 165 -5.36 3.42 1.55
CA VAL A 165 -4.91 2.02 1.65
C VAL A 165 -6.08 1.07 1.41
N CYS A 166 -7.24 1.33 2.02
CA CYS A 166 -8.45 0.55 1.75
C CYS A 166 -8.82 0.58 0.27
N TYR A 167 -8.80 1.76 -0.37
CA TYR A 167 -9.12 1.89 -1.79
C TYR A 167 -8.11 1.17 -2.68
N GLY A 168 -6.81 1.31 -2.41
CA GLY A 168 -5.78 0.58 -3.13
C GLY A 168 -5.95 -0.94 -3.03
N LEU A 169 -6.23 -1.44 -1.82
CA LEU A 169 -6.52 -2.85 -1.57
C LEU A 169 -7.80 -3.31 -2.30
N MET A 170 -8.87 -2.51 -2.29
CA MET A 170 -10.08 -2.81 -3.04
C MET A 170 -9.79 -2.99 -4.54
N TYR A 171 -9.05 -2.04 -5.15
CA TYR A 171 -8.70 -2.14 -6.58
C TYR A 171 -7.89 -3.40 -6.88
N GLY A 172 -6.88 -3.68 -6.10
CA GLY A 172 -6.05 -4.88 -6.29
C GLY A 172 -6.84 -6.17 -6.06
N ALA A 173 -7.61 -6.25 -4.98
CA ALA A 173 -8.36 -7.44 -4.61
C ALA A 173 -9.39 -7.84 -5.69
N VAL A 174 -10.15 -6.88 -6.22
CA VAL A 174 -11.12 -7.18 -7.28
C VAL A 174 -10.46 -7.57 -8.59
N LYS A 175 -9.25 -7.06 -8.89
CA LYS A 175 -8.47 -7.50 -10.05
C LYS A 175 -8.00 -8.95 -9.89
N MET A 176 -7.56 -9.32 -8.70
CA MET A 176 -7.06 -10.69 -8.40
C MET A 176 -8.18 -11.71 -8.15
N GLY A 177 -9.44 -11.28 -8.07
CA GLY A 177 -10.58 -12.17 -7.84
C GLY A 177 -10.78 -12.54 -6.37
N MET A 178 -10.23 -11.78 -5.43
CA MET A 178 -10.33 -12.02 -3.99
C MET A 178 -11.73 -11.72 -3.45
N HIS A 179 -12.03 -12.23 -2.24
CA HIS A 179 -13.22 -11.87 -1.48
C HIS A 179 -12.87 -10.76 -0.48
N PHE A 180 -13.18 -9.52 -0.85
CA PHE A 180 -12.80 -8.34 -0.06
C PHE A 180 -13.99 -7.79 0.74
N VAL A 181 -13.78 -7.59 2.04
CA VAL A 181 -14.77 -7.05 2.97
C VAL A 181 -14.26 -5.75 3.56
N CYS A 182 -15.02 -4.67 3.38
CA CYS A 182 -14.81 -3.39 4.04
C CYS A 182 -15.66 -3.35 5.31
N LEU A 183 -15.02 -3.50 6.47
CA LEU A 183 -15.66 -3.49 7.78
C LEU A 183 -15.49 -2.13 8.46
N GLY A 184 -16.58 -1.39 8.61
CA GLY A 184 -16.56 -0.09 9.27
C GLY A 184 -17.95 0.42 9.62
N PRO A 185 -18.04 1.53 10.37
CA PRO A 185 -19.34 2.07 10.79
C PRO A 185 -20.21 2.50 9.61
N LYS A 186 -21.52 2.29 9.72
CA LYS A 186 -22.51 2.72 8.70
C LYS A 186 -22.44 4.18 8.30
N SER A 187 -21.91 5.03 9.17
CA SER A 187 -21.75 6.47 8.90
C SER A 187 -20.61 6.77 7.91
N LEU A 188 -19.70 5.81 7.68
CA LEU A 188 -18.63 5.94 6.70
C LEU A 188 -19.07 5.31 5.39
N HIS A 189 -19.14 6.13 4.34
CA HIS A 189 -19.51 5.66 3.01
C HIS A 189 -18.28 5.67 2.11
N ILE A 190 -18.00 4.53 1.48
CA ILE A 190 -17.03 4.44 0.39
C ILE A 190 -17.52 5.35 -0.74
N ASP A 191 -16.60 6.01 -1.42
CA ASP A 191 -16.92 6.80 -2.61
C ASP A 191 -17.75 5.95 -3.59
N PRO A 192 -18.92 6.42 -4.04
CA PRO A 192 -19.81 5.65 -4.91
C PRO A 192 -19.16 5.21 -6.23
N GLU A 193 -18.25 6.02 -6.79
CA GLU A 193 -17.54 5.69 -8.03
C GLU A 193 -16.53 4.58 -7.80
N VAL A 194 -15.79 4.63 -6.68
CA VAL A 194 -14.86 3.58 -6.25
C VAL A 194 -15.61 2.25 -6.06
N LEU A 195 -16.71 2.28 -5.32
CA LEU A 195 -17.50 1.08 -5.05
C LEU A 195 -18.13 0.50 -6.33
N ALA A 196 -18.65 1.35 -7.21
CA ALA A 196 -19.22 0.94 -8.49
C ALA A 196 -18.16 0.28 -9.37
N TYR A 197 -16.98 0.90 -9.50
CA TYR A 197 -15.86 0.31 -10.24
C TYR A 197 -15.48 -1.07 -9.68
N CYS A 198 -15.29 -1.17 -8.37
CA CYS A 198 -14.91 -2.44 -7.74
C CYS A 198 -15.95 -3.54 -7.91
N LYS A 199 -17.25 -3.20 -7.82
CA LYS A 199 -18.33 -4.17 -8.08
C LYS A 199 -18.34 -4.68 -9.53
N GLU A 200 -18.06 -3.84 -10.51
CA GLU A 200 -17.98 -4.25 -11.91
C GLU A 200 -16.75 -5.12 -12.20
N GLU A 201 -15.58 -4.76 -11.65
CA GLU A 201 -14.37 -5.57 -11.81
C GLU A 201 -14.50 -6.93 -11.09
N ALA A 202 -15.08 -6.97 -9.90
CA ALA A 202 -15.31 -8.21 -9.16
C ALA A 202 -16.16 -9.21 -9.97
N LYS A 203 -17.19 -8.73 -10.70
CA LYS A 203 -17.99 -9.60 -11.60
C LYS A 203 -17.16 -10.24 -12.72
N LYS A 204 -16.14 -9.51 -13.21
CA LYS A 204 -15.27 -10.01 -14.30
C LYS A 204 -14.23 -11.01 -13.78
N SER A 205 -13.68 -10.78 -12.60
CA SER A 205 -12.62 -11.59 -12.02
C SER A 205 -13.13 -12.82 -11.24
N GLY A 206 -14.41 -12.85 -10.89
CA GLY A 206 -14.98 -13.86 -9.99
C GLY A 206 -14.84 -13.53 -8.48
N GLY A 207 -14.27 -12.39 -8.14
CA GLY A 207 -14.16 -11.91 -6.77
C GLY A 207 -15.46 -11.31 -6.23
N THR A 208 -15.41 -10.85 -4.98
CA THR A 208 -16.54 -10.17 -4.34
C THR A 208 -16.07 -8.93 -3.60
N ILE A 209 -16.96 -7.96 -3.44
CA ILE A 209 -16.75 -6.82 -2.55
C ILE A 209 -17.98 -6.63 -1.67
N GLU A 210 -17.75 -6.59 -0.38
CA GLU A 210 -18.78 -6.41 0.64
C GLU A 210 -18.46 -5.19 1.50
N VAL A 211 -19.50 -4.46 1.93
CA VAL A 211 -19.38 -3.35 2.89
C VAL A 211 -20.36 -3.63 4.02
N THR A 212 -19.85 -3.75 5.24
CA THR A 212 -20.64 -4.12 6.41
C THR A 212 -20.16 -3.43 7.67
N ASP A 213 -21.04 -3.28 8.63
CA ASP A 213 -20.72 -2.84 10.00
C ASP A 213 -20.81 -3.99 11.02
N ASN A 214 -21.16 -5.19 10.56
CA ASN A 214 -21.28 -6.39 11.40
C ASN A 214 -19.93 -7.09 11.54
N VAL A 215 -19.27 -6.92 12.68
CA VAL A 215 -17.96 -7.50 12.96
C VAL A 215 -17.97 -9.02 12.83
N ASP A 216 -18.95 -9.69 13.45
CA ASP A 216 -18.96 -11.15 13.55
C ASP A 216 -19.14 -11.83 12.18
N GLU A 217 -19.96 -11.25 11.31
CA GLU A 217 -20.14 -11.72 9.93
C GLU A 217 -18.92 -11.43 9.05
N ALA A 218 -18.37 -10.23 9.19
CA ALA A 218 -17.23 -9.79 8.39
C ALA A 218 -16.01 -10.68 8.60
N VAL A 219 -15.63 -10.90 9.86
CA VAL A 219 -14.37 -11.58 10.20
C VAL A 219 -14.48 -13.12 10.15
N LYS A 220 -15.68 -13.69 10.15
CA LYS A 220 -15.86 -15.13 10.07
C LYS A 220 -15.15 -15.71 8.85
N ASP A 221 -14.35 -16.75 9.07
CA ASP A 221 -13.56 -17.42 8.03
C ASP A 221 -12.56 -16.49 7.28
N ALA A 222 -12.21 -15.33 7.84
CA ALA A 222 -11.22 -14.43 7.23
C ALA A 222 -9.82 -15.08 7.21
N ASP A 223 -9.12 -14.90 6.11
CA ASP A 223 -7.72 -15.30 5.96
C ASP A 223 -6.77 -14.16 6.36
N VAL A 224 -7.23 -12.92 6.18
CA VAL A 224 -6.49 -11.70 6.51
C VAL A 224 -7.40 -10.71 7.23
N ILE A 225 -6.92 -10.15 8.34
CA ILE A 225 -7.46 -8.94 8.98
C ILE A 225 -6.42 -7.83 8.81
N TYR A 226 -6.84 -6.74 8.19
CA TYR A 226 -6.01 -5.58 7.90
C TYR A 226 -6.61 -4.33 8.53
N THR A 227 -5.77 -3.46 9.08
CA THR A 227 -6.20 -2.13 9.54
C THR A 227 -5.14 -1.08 9.23
N ASP A 228 -5.50 0.18 9.39
CA ASP A 228 -4.61 1.33 9.28
C ASP A 228 -4.93 2.34 10.37
N ILE A 229 -4.04 3.30 10.60
CA ILE A 229 -4.24 4.36 11.60
C ILE A 229 -5.54 5.12 11.33
N TRP A 230 -6.24 5.50 12.41
CA TRP A 230 -7.54 6.15 12.30
C TRP A 230 -7.48 7.64 11.94
N VAL A 231 -6.35 8.29 12.16
CA VAL A 231 -6.08 9.66 11.73
C VAL A 231 -4.82 9.65 10.89
N SER A 232 -4.96 9.96 9.60
CA SER A 232 -3.86 9.90 8.63
C SER A 232 -2.85 11.02 8.84
N MET A 233 -1.62 10.80 8.38
CA MET A 233 -0.58 11.82 8.43
C MET A 233 -0.99 13.08 7.67
N GLY A 234 -1.00 14.21 8.40
CA GLY A 234 -1.38 15.52 7.84
C GLY A 234 -2.83 15.91 8.07
N GLU A 235 -3.65 15.04 8.64
CA GLU A 235 -4.96 15.40 9.16
C GLU A 235 -4.87 16.17 10.49
N ASP A 236 -5.91 16.93 10.82
CA ASP A 236 -5.97 17.75 12.04
C ASP A 236 -6.09 16.87 13.29
N GLU A 237 -5.33 17.19 14.34
CA GLU A 237 -5.34 16.44 15.60
C GLU A 237 -6.72 16.44 16.30
N SER A 238 -7.58 17.42 16.02
CA SER A 238 -8.95 17.46 16.57
C SER A 238 -9.79 16.25 16.12
N LEU A 239 -9.37 15.55 15.07
CA LEU A 239 -10.05 14.36 14.57
C LEU A 239 -9.84 13.12 15.45
N TYR A 240 -8.83 13.08 16.32
CA TYR A 240 -8.57 11.88 17.12
C TYR A 240 -9.78 11.47 17.96
N LYS A 241 -10.34 12.38 18.74
CA LYS A 241 -11.46 12.04 19.63
C LYS A 241 -12.69 11.51 18.88
N PRO A 242 -13.26 12.21 17.86
CA PRO A 242 -14.41 11.70 17.12
C PRO A 242 -14.10 10.41 16.33
N ARG A 243 -12.87 10.24 15.84
CA ARG A 243 -12.48 9.00 15.14
C ARG A 243 -12.38 7.81 16.11
N VAL A 244 -11.79 7.99 17.29
CA VAL A 244 -11.73 6.97 18.33
C VAL A 244 -13.11 6.56 18.77
N GLU A 245 -14.00 7.52 19.06
CA GLU A 245 -15.40 7.22 19.45
C GLU A 245 -16.13 6.40 18.38
N MET A 246 -15.90 6.69 17.11
CA MET A 246 -16.53 6.01 15.97
C MET A 246 -15.91 4.64 15.66
N LEU A 247 -14.59 4.53 15.73
CA LEU A 247 -13.84 3.38 15.19
C LEU A 247 -13.42 2.35 16.25
N SER A 248 -13.51 2.67 17.54
CA SER A 248 -13.17 1.73 18.63
C SER A 248 -13.87 0.36 18.52
N PRO A 249 -15.12 0.23 18.06
CA PRO A 249 -15.75 -1.09 17.85
C PRO A 249 -15.07 -1.93 16.74
N TYR A 250 -14.26 -1.28 15.89
CA TYR A 250 -13.58 -1.89 14.74
C TYR A 250 -12.07 -2.06 14.97
N LYS A 251 -11.60 -1.80 16.21
CA LYS A 251 -10.23 -2.06 16.64
C LYS A 251 -9.91 -3.54 16.52
N VAL A 252 -8.73 -3.86 15.99
CA VAL A 252 -8.29 -5.25 15.91
C VAL A 252 -7.84 -5.74 17.29
N THR A 253 -8.59 -6.66 17.84
CA THR A 253 -8.38 -7.26 19.18
C THR A 253 -8.14 -8.75 19.08
N GLN A 254 -7.62 -9.37 20.14
CA GLN A 254 -7.54 -10.83 20.24
C GLN A 254 -8.92 -11.47 20.09
N GLU A 255 -9.97 -10.85 20.63
CA GLU A 255 -11.34 -11.32 20.45
C GLU A 255 -11.74 -11.30 18.98
N MET A 256 -11.49 -10.22 18.24
CA MET A 256 -11.77 -10.14 16.80
C MET A 256 -11.00 -11.23 16.02
N MET A 257 -9.71 -11.43 16.32
CA MET A 257 -8.92 -12.50 15.70
C MET A 257 -9.49 -13.89 15.97
N SER A 258 -9.95 -14.14 17.20
CA SER A 258 -10.55 -15.45 17.55
C SER A 258 -11.87 -15.72 16.83
N LYS A 259 -12.65 -14.67 16.54
CA LYS A 259 -13.94 -14.78 15.80
C LYS A 259 -13.77 -15.20 14.34
N THR A 260 -12.56 -15.15 13.79
CA THR A 260 -12.30 -15.69 12.45
C THR A 260 -12.48 -17.20 12.37
N GLY A 261 -12.32 -17.90 13.50
CA GLY A 261 -12.39 -19.37 13.58
C GLY A 261 -11.18 -20.07 12.95
N LYS A 262 -10.13 -19.33 12.60
CA LYS A 262 -8.89 -19.86 11.98
C LYS A 262 -7.65 -19.43 12.74
N ASP A 263 -6.82 -20.38 13.13
CA ASP A 263 -5.51 -20.11 13.75
C ASP A 263 -4.48 -19.54 12.77
N SER A 264 -4.75 -19.63 11.46
CA SER A 264 -3.87 -19.16 10.38
C SER A 264 -4.21 -17.77 9.86
N THR A 265 -5.24 -17.10 10.41
CA THR A 265 -5.59 -15.74 9.99
C THR A 265 -4.41 -14.79 10.22
N LEU A 266 -3.96 -14.11 9.16
CA LEU A 266 -2.89 -13.12 9.24
C LEU A 266 -3.43 -11.80 9.76
N PHE A 267 -2.63 -11.12 10.58
CA PHE A 267 -2.78 -9.70 10.87
C PHE A 267 -1.79 -8.89 10.02
N MET A 268 -2.28 -7.88 9.33
CA MET A 268 -1.51 -7.01 8.43
C MET A 268 -1.77 -5.53 8.70
N HIS A 269 -0.78 -4.68 8.42
CA HIS A 269 -0.84 -3.24 8.62
C HIS A 269 0.30 -2.54 7.86
N CYS A 270 -0.01 -1.53 7.06
CA CYS A 270 0.99 -0.81 6.24
C CYS A 270 2.07 -0.06 7.03
N LEU A 271 1.90 0.09 8.33
CA LEU A 271 2.75 0.88 9.23
C LEU A 271 2.90 2.37 8.82
N PRO A 272 3.03 3.31 9.79
CA PRO A 272 3.18 3.07 11.23
C PRO A 272 1.86 2.65 11.88
N SER A 273 1.92 1.93 13.00
CA SER A 273 0.78 1.50 13.78
C SER A 273 0.86 2.03 15.20
N PHE A 274 -0.28 2.38 15.77
CA PHE A 274 -0.43 2.63 17.19
C PHE A 274 -0.99 1.36 17.85
N HIS A 275 -0.11 0.56 18.44
CA HIS A 275 -0.48 -0.68 19.14
C HIS A 275 -0.16 -0.62 20.63
N ASP A 276 0.76 0.27 21.02
CA ASP A 276 1.16 0.55 22.41
C ASP A 276 1.18 2.07 22.67
N PHE A 277 1.72 2.51 23.82
CA PHE A 277 1.85 3.90 24.19
C PHE A 277 3.31 4.39 24.18
N GLU A 278 4.22 3.68 23.50
CA GLU A 278 5.65 4.02 23.46
C GLU A 278 5.96 5.20 22.54
N THR A 279 5.11 5.51 21.56
CA THR A 279 5.29 6.67 20.70
C THR A 279 4.86 7.97 21.39
N THR A 280 5.51 9.08 21.08
CA THR A 280 5.16 10.40 21.64
C THR A 280 3.68 10.73 21.42
N VAL A 281 3.15 10.47 20.23
CA VAL A 281 1.75 10.77 19.89
C VAL A 281 0.79 9.89 20.71
N ALA A 282 1.02 8.58 20.75
CA ALA A 282 0.15 7.65 21.47
C ALA A 282 0.15 7.96 22.97
N LYS A 283 1.30 8.27 23.55
CA LYS A 283 1.43 8.65 24.97
C LYS A 283 0.68 9.96 25.28
N THR A 284 0.89 11.00 24.45
CA THR A 284 0.20 12.28 24.64
C THR A 284 -1.32 12.10 24.59
N LYS A 285 -1.82 11.35 23.61
CA LYS A 285 -3.28 11.11 23.50
C LYS A 285 -3.82 10.25 24.64
N HIS A 286 -3.05 9.27 25.11
CA HIS A 286 -3.41 8.49 26.28
C HIS A 286 -3.51 9.34 27.54
N ASP A 287 -2.56 10.26 27.76
CA ASP A 287 -2.58 11.21 28.89
C ASP A 287 -3.81 12.18 28.81
N GLU A 288 -4.31 12.43 27.59
CA GLU A 288 -5.58 13.15 27.34
C GLU A 288 -6.83 12.27 27.53
N GLY A 289 -6.68 10.98 27.83
CA GLY A 289 -7.78 10.00 27.97
C GLY A 289 -8.30 9.47 26.63
N ILE A 290 -7.51 9.55 25.56
CA ILE A 290 -7.88 9.08 24.20
C ILE A 290 -6.99 7.91 23.81
N ASP A 291 -7.57 6.71 23.67
CA ASP A 291 -6.86 5.52 23.17
C ASP A 291 -6.92 5.47 21.64
N ILE A 292 -5.83 5.88 20.99
CA ILE A 292 -5.74 5.95 19.52
C ILE A 292 -5.27 4.65 18.85
N ARG A 293 -5.08 3.60 19.62
CA ARG A 293 -4.57 2.32 19.10
C ARG A 293 -5.64 1.61 18.26
N GLU A 294 -5.35 1.42 17.00
CA GLU A 294 -6.21 0.69 16.05
C GLU A 294 -6.07 -0.84 16.19
N VAL A 295 -5.05 -1.31 16.90
CA VAL A 295 -4.80 -2.72 17.19
C VAL A 295 -4.29 -2.91 18.62
N GLU A 296 -4.58 -4.05 19.23
CA GLU A 296 -3.98 -4.45 20.51
C GLU A 296 -2.52 -4.90 20.33
N ASP A 297 -1.65 -4.59 21.31
CA ASP A 297 -0.24 -4.96 21.28
C ASP A 297 -0.04 -6.48 21.18
N GLU A 298 -0.89 -7.26 21.84
CA GLU A 298 -0.88 -8.71 21.79
C GLU A 298 -1.14 -9.25 20.38
N VAL A 299 -2.00 -8.61 19.59
CA VAL A 299 -2.24 -8.97 18.18
C VAL A 299 -1.04 -8.56 17.35
N PHE A 300 -0.58 -7.31 17.50
CA PHE A 300 0.54 -6.76 16.75
C PHE A 300 1.83 -7.57 16.93
N ARG A 301 2.08 -8.11 18.13
CA ARG A 301 3.25 -8.95 18.46
C ARG A 301 3.00 -10.45 18.35
N SER A 302 1.83 -10.87 17.91
CA SER A 302 1.48 -12.28 17.78
C SER A 302 2.25 -12.97 16.65
N LYS A 303 2.25 -14.29 16.66
CA LYS A 303 2.80 -15.11 15.57
C LYS A 303 2.05 -14.94 14.24
N ASN A 304 0.84 -14.43 14.28
CA ASN A 304 0.00 -14.19 13.10
C ASN A 304 0.23 -12.81 12.48
N SER A 305 0.96 -11.94 13.18
CA SER A 305 1.33 -10.63 12.65
C SER A 305 2.48 -10.75 11.68
N VAL A 306 2.26 -10.32 10.44
CA VAL A 306 3.27 -10.35 9.36
C VAL A 306 3.68 -8.95 8.90
N VAL A 307 3.42 -7.94 9.73
CA VAL A 307 3.62 -6.52 9.41
C VAL A 307 5.06 -6.15 9.04
N PHE A 308 6.05 -6.85 9.59
CA PHE A 308 7.47 -6.59 9.26
C PHE A 308 7.89 -7.26 7.96
N ASP A 309 7.36 -8.44 7.65
CA ASP A 309 7.54 -9.11 6.36
C ASP A 309 6.85 -8.29 5.25
N GLU A 310 5.65 -7.78 5.53
CA GLU A 310 4.92 -6.85 4.68
C GLU A 310 5.74 -5.57 4.39
N ALA A 311 6.33 -4.98 5.43
CA ALA A 311 7.18 -3.80 5.29
C ALA A 311 8.46 -4.10 4.47
N GLU A 312 9.09 -5.26 4.64
CA GLU A 312 10.21 -5.72 3.80
C GLU A 312 9.77 -5.89 2.36
N ASN A 313 8.62 -6.50 2.13
CA ASN A 313 8.10 -6.79 0.79
C ASN A 313 7.81 -5.53 -0.03
N ARG A 314 7.65 -4.36 0.59
CA ARG A 314 7.63 -3.07 -0.11
C ARG A 314 8.86 -2.86 -0.97
N MET A 315 10.04 -3.20 -0.46
CA MET A 315 11.29 -3.10 -1.22
C MET A 315 11.32 -4.06 -2.41
N HIS A 316 10.86 -5.30 -2.23
CA HIS A 316 10.91 -6.31 -3.28
C HIS A 316 9.91 -6.05 -4.41
N THR A 317 8.69 -5.63 -4.08
CA THR A 317 7.67 -5.29 -5.09
C THR A 317 7.99 -3.98 -5.82
N ILE A 318 8.49 -2.97 -5.14
CA ILE A 318 9.00 -1.74 -5.75
C ILE A 318 10.16 -2.04 -6.70
N LYS A 319 11.09 -2.93 -6.29
CA LYS A 319 12.17 -3.42 -7.16
C LYS A 319 11.61 -4.05 -8.43
N ALA A 320 10.63 -4.95 -8.31
CA ALA A 320 9.99 -5.58 -9.46
C ALA A 320 9.34 -4.56 -10.40
N VAL A 321 8.63 -3.55 -9.87
CA VAL A 321 8.03 -2.48 -10.67
C VAL A 321 9.09 -1.69 -11.43
N MET A 322 10.19 -1.28 -10.77
CA MET A 322 11.27 -0.55 -11.44
C MET A 322 11.94 -1.42 -12.50
N VAL A 323 12.28 -2.67 -12.20
CA VAL A 323 12.90 -3.61 -13.16
C VAL A 323 12.00 -3.84 -14.37
N ALA A 324 10.70 -4.06 -14.15
CA ALA A 324 9.75 -4.30 -15.24
C ALA A 324 9.52 -3.07 -16.14
N THR A 325 9.68 -1.85 -15.61
CA THR A 325 9.33 -0.62 -16.34
C THR A 325 10.52 0.12 -16.94
N ILE A 326 11.70 0.07 -16.30
CA ILE A 326 12.92 0.77 -16.76
C ILE A 326 14.13 -0.15 -16.85
N GLY A 327 14.02 -1.43 -16.50
CA GLY A 327 15.11 -2.38 -16.55
C GLY A 327 15.75 -2.48 -17.94
N ARG A 328 17.01 -2.93 -17.98
CA ARG A 328 17.77 -3.09 -19.24
C ARG A 328 17.16 -4.11 -20.17
N ASP A 329 16.55 -5.15 -19.59
CA ASP A 329 15.97 -6.29 -20.30
C ASP A 329 14.42 -6.28 -20.24
N ALA A 330 13.83 -5.14 -19.87
CA ALA A 330 12.38 -4.96 -19.72
C ALA A 330 11.66 -4.88 -21.10
#